data_dab182b3127f97ef96ed6c76f579d1db
#
_entry.id   dab182b3127f97ef96ed6c76f579d1db
#
_cell.length_a   1.000
_cell.length_b   1.000
_cell.length_c   1.000
_cell.angle_alpha   90.00
_cell.angle_beta   90.00
_cell.angle_gamma   90.00
#
_symmetry.space_group_name_H-M   'P 1'
#
loop_
_entity.id
_entity.type
_entity.pdbx_description
1 polymer ?
#
loop_
_entity_poly.entity_id
_entity_poly.type
_entity_poly.pdbx_seq_one_letter_code
_entity_poly.pdbx_strand_id
1 'polypeptide(L)'
;MCGVHMPVIRALGRLRQEDCREVTASLGSVCRSSARACLTRPGTESAAQTTASHGPRSCVSMAGQLSAPGIFGTPSGPGANADWMSGLSPGLWDIPLHQLSIPGSHDTMTYCLSRTSPVSHAQPRLLRVLSSALPCVTRPVVLKWSVTQTLDVTGQLDAGVRYLDLRVAHVRGGPAHNLHFVHAVYTSALVEDTLTEVCEWLERHPREALVLACRGFEGLGAELHEYLLGCVRNIFGELLCPRGEVPTLRQLWARGQQVLLSYEDEGAVARHPELWPAIPYWWGDQVKAGALIRYLDTMKSCGRPGGLFVAGTNLTESLGYVLSHPAQSLATLTLRARPALGAWVREQRPGPAPACTNIIAGDFIGADSFVTDVIGLNQKLLRG
;
A
#
# COMPACT_ATOMS: atom_id res chain seq x y z
N MET A 1 12.27 26.20 -7.77
CA MET A 1 12.39 25.43 -6.51
C MET A 1 10.99 25.28 -5.94
N CYS A 2 10.26 24.24 -6.34
CA CYS A 2 8.98 23.90 -5.73
C CYS A 2 9.29 22.97 -4.55
N GLY A 3 9.35 23.51 -3.34
CA GLY A 3 9.47 22.73 -2.12
C GLY A 3 8.21 21.91 -1.92
N VAL A 4 8.29 20.62 -2.20
CA VAL A 4 7.22 19.68 -1.88
C VAL A 4 7.31 19.34 -0.40
N HIS A 5 6.78 20.24 0.46
CA HIS A 5 6.43 19.85 1.81
C HIS A 5 5.27 18.88 1.74
N MET A 6 5.49 17.63 2.16
CA MET A 6 4.42 16.67 2.43
C MET A 6 3.43 17.24 3.45
N PRO A 7 2.16 17.45 3.13
CA PRO A 7 1.15 17.58 4.15
C PRO A 7 0.68 16.17 4.53
N VAL A 8 1.47 15.51 5.39
CA VAL A 8 0.97 14.37 6.16
C VAL A 8 -0.25 14.84 6.94
N ILE A 9 -1.44 14.33 6.54
CA ILE A 9 -2.66 14.30 7.35
C ILE A 9 -3.02 15.65 8.02
N ARG A 10 -3.05 16.76 7.29
CA ARG A 10 -3.62 18.02 7.80
C ARG A 10 -5.08 18.27 7.39
N ALA A 11 -5.66 17.45 6.53
CA ALA A 11 -7.05 17.61 6.07
C ALA A 11 -8.10 17.33 7.17
N LEU A 12 -7.74 16.57 8.22
CA LEU A 12 -8.66 16.26 9.33
C LEU A 12 -8.49 17.16 10.57
N GLY A 13 -7.56 18.11 10.54
CA GLY A 13 -7.23 18.97 11.70
C GLY A 13 -8.09 20.23 11.88
N ARG A 14 -9.03 20.53 10.99
CA ARG A 14 -9.91 21.72 11.09
C ARG A 14 -11.38 21.34 11.00
N LEU A 15 -11.85 20.48 11.88
CA LEU A 15 -13.28 20.36 12.15
C LEU A 15 -13.70 21.57 13.01
N ARG A 16 -14.56 22.45 12.49
CA ARG A 16 -15.26 23.43 13.30
C ARG A 16 -16.24 22.73 14.24
N GLN A 17 -16.56 23.35 15.34
CA GLN A 17 -17.46 22.81 16.37
C GLN A 17 -18.88 22.49 15.85
N GLU A 18 -19.24 23.03 14.69
CA GLU A 18 -20.50 22.76 13.97
C GLU A 18 -20.52 21.39 13.30
N ASP A 19 -19.40 20.94 12.73
CA ASP A 19 -19.26 19.63 12.08
C ASP A 19 -19.41 18.46 13.08
N CYS A 20 -19.08 18.70 14.36
CA CYS A 20 -19.21 17.69 15.42
C CYS A 20 -20.69 17.36 15.74
N ARG A 21 -21.62 18.29 15.55
CA ARG A 21 -23.05 18.04 15.81
C ARG A 21 -23.72 17.22 14.72
N GLU A 22 -23.34 17.41 13.46
CA GLU A 22 -23.85 16.62 12.34
C GLU A 22 -23.35 15.17 12.38
N VAL A 23 -22.08 14.95 12.76
CA VAL A 23 -21.50 13.60 12.92
C VAL A 23 -22.27 12.80 13.98
N THR A 24 -22.61 13.44 15.11
CA THR A 24 -23.33 12.78 16.21
C THR A 24 -24.77 12.45 15.81
N ALA A 25 -25.43 13.31 15.05
CA ALA A 25 -26.80 13.10 14.58
C ALA A 25 -26.89 11.98 13.52
N SER A 26 -25.96 11.94 12.58
CA SER A 26 -25.90 10.90 11.54
C SER A 26 -25.59 9.51 12.09
N LEU A 27 -24.67 9.40 13.06
CA LEU A 27 -24.35 8.14 13.73
C LEU A 27 -25.47 7.65 14.66
N GLY A 28 -26.24 8.55 15.25
CA GLY A 28 -27.38 8.21 16.11
C GLY A 28 -28.54 7.53 15.36
N SER A 29 -28.72 7.82 14.07
CA SER A 29 -29.76 7.17 13.24
C SER A 29 -29.36 5.74 12.83
N VAL A 30 -28.07 5.47 12.59
CA VAL A 30 -27.55 4.15 12.26
C VAL A 30 -27.56 3.22 13.49
N CYS A 31 -27.34 3.78 14.69
CA CYS A 31 -27.34 3.01 15.93
C CYS A 31 -28.71 2.42 16.30
N ARG A 32 -29.83 3.09 15.93
CA ARG A 32 -31.18 2.59 16.25
C ARG A 32 -31.59 1.36 15.44
N SER A 33 -31.06 1.17 14.24
CA SER A 33 -31.33 -0.02 13.42
C SER A 33 -30.48 -1.24 13.80
N SER A 34 -29.27 -1.02 14.34
CA SER A 34 -28.34 -2.11 14.72
C SER A 34 -28.58 -2.64 16.15
N ALA A 35 -29.17 -1.86 17.05
CA ALA A 35 -29.43 -2.27 18.44
C ALA A 35 -30.45 -3.43 18.56
N ARG A 36 -31.28 -3.66 17.54
CA ARG A 36 -32.23 -4.79 17.54
C ARG A 36 -31.58 -6.16 17.21
N ALA A 37 -30.40 -6.19 16.64
CA ALA A 37 -29.73 -7.42 16.21
C ALA A 37 -28.75 -8.01 17.26
N CYS A 38 -28.45 -7.29 18.33
CA CYS A 38 -27.38 -7.65 19.28
C CYS A 38 -27.89 -8.30 20.60
N LEU A 39 -29.18 -8.49 20.79
CA LEU A 39 -29.78 -8.92 22.08
C LEU A 39 -30.31 -10.36 22.12
N THR A 40 -29.83 -11.28 21.29
CA THR A 40 -30.18 -12.70 21.46
C THR A 40 -28.99 -13.62 21.24
N ARG A 41 -28.34 -14.04 22.32
CA ARG A 41 -28.04 -15.42 22.72
C ARG A 41 -27.10 -15.48 23.93
N PRO A 42 -27.44 -16.22 24.98
CA PRO A 42 -26.53 -16.66 26.01
C PRO A 42 -26.14 -18.15 25.85
N GLY A 43 -24.95 -18.50 26.34
CA GLY A 43 -24.58 -19.82 26.84
C GLY A 43 -23.83 -20.70 25.83
N THR A 44 -22.73 -21.27 26.10
CA THR A 44 -22.23 -22.16 27.14
C THR A 44 -20.75 -22.46 26.88
N GLU A 45 -19.97 -22.46 27.94
CA GLU A 45 -18.58 -22.90 27.99
C GLU A 45 -18.41 -24.37 27.71
N SER A 46 -17.31 -24.74 27.03
CA SER A 46 -16.63 -26.02 27.27
C SER A 46 -15.14 -25.86 26.93
N ALA A 47 -14.32 -26.07 27.94
CA ALA A 47 -12.87 -26.11 27.84
C ALA A 47 -12.40 -27.41 27.24
N ALA A 48 -11.52 -27.35 26.24
CA ALA A 48 -10.64 -28.45 25.87
C ALA A 48 -9.26 -27.86 25.50
N GLN A 49 -8.29 -28.09 26.38
CA GLN A 49 -6.87 -27.89 26.12
C GLN A 49 -6.41 -28.90 25.07
N THR A 50 -5.86 -28.41 23.97
CA THR A 50 -5.07 -29.23 23.06
C THR A 50 -3.84 -28.44 22.64
N THR A 51 -2.69 -28.97 22.97
CA THR A 51 -1.36 -28.50 22.56
C THR A 51 -1.25 -28.60 21.04
N ALA A 52 -1.05 -27.47 20.35
CA ALA A 52 -0.81 -27.43 18.92
C ALA A 52 0.54 -26.79 18.62
N SER A 53 1.35 -27.56 17.89
CA SER A 53 2.59 -27.17 17.26
C SER A 53 2.40 -25.94 16.35
N HIS A 54 3.30 -24.96 16.47
CA HIS A 54 3.33 -23.75 15.64
C HIS A 54 3.88 -24.10 14.24
N GLY A 55 2.98 -24.25 13.28
CA GLY A 55 3.30 -24.09 11.86
C GLY A 55 2.95 -22.65 11.43
N PRO A 56 3.57 -22.11 10.37
CA PRO A 56 3.29 -20.77 9.91
C PRO A 56 1.80 -20.64 9.55
N ARG A 57 1.09 -19.75 10.25
CA ARG A 57 -0.29 -19.42 9.94
C ARG A 57 -0.29 -18.51 8.72
N SER A 58 -0.58 -19.09 7.57
CA SER A 58 -0.98 -18.35 6.36
C SER A 58 -2.02 -17.29 6.74
N CYS A 59 -1.75 -16.01 6.43
CA CYS A 59 -2.74 -14.95 6.52
C CYS A 59 -3.89 -15.29 5.58
N VAL A 60 -4.99 -15.79 6.10
CA VAL A 60 -6.22 -15.97 5.30
C VAL A 60 -6.66 -14.58 4.86
N SER A 61 -6.57 -14.33 3.57
CA SER A 61 -6.98 -13.08 2.93
C SER A 61 -8.38 -12.68 3.41
N MET A 62 -8.48 -11.53 4.08
CA MET A 62 -9.76 -10.95 4.52
C MET A 62 -10.61 -10.48 3.34
N ALA A 63 -10.05 -10.48 2.11
CA ALA A 63 -10.72 -10.06 0.89
C ALA A 63 -11.99 -10.86 0.59
N GLY A 64 -11.99 -12.16 0.86
CA GLY A 64 -13.16 -13.03 0.62
C GLY A 64 -14.40 -12.69 1.45
N GLN A 65 -14.25 -11.85 2.51
CA GLN A 65 -15.37 -11.52 3.41
C GLN A 65 -15.89 -10.07 3.25
N LEU A 66 -15.16 -9.19 2.51
CA LEU A 66 -15.53 -7.80 2.32
C LEU A 66 -15.97 -7.49 0.88
N SER A 67 -15.62 -8.34 -0.07
CA SER A 67 -16.04 -8.20 -1.47
C SER A 67 -17.38 -8.89 -1.70
N ALA A 68 -18.37 -8.18 -2.20
CA ALA A 68 -19.56 -8.80 -2.75
C ALA A 68 -19.16 -9.68 -3.94
N PRO A 69 -19.70 -10.90 -4.09
CA PRO A 69 -19.39 -11.75 -5.23
C PRO A 69 -19.68 -11.01 -6.54
N GLY A 70 -18.67 -10.90 -7.44
CA GLY A 70 -18.82 -10.32 -8.76
C GLY A 70 -18.41 -8.86 -8.94
N ILE A 71 -17.86 -8.19 -7.91
CA ILE A 71 -17.40 -6.79 -8.04
C ILE A 71 -16.10 -6.67 -8.86
N PHE A 72 -15.20 -7.63 -8.74
CA PHE A 72 -13.91 -7.64 -9.45
C PHE A 72 -13.89 -8.72 -10.53
N GLY A 73 -13.44 -8.35 -11.74
CA GLY A 73 -13.18 -9.31 -12.82
C GLY A 73 -12.07 -10.30 -12.42
N THR A 74 -12.09 -11.48 -13.02
CA THR A 74 -10.99 -12.45 -12.86
C THR A 74 -9.69 -11.86 -13.42
N PRO A 75 -8.55 -11.93 -12.70
CA PRO A 75 -7.23 -11.59 -13.23
C PRO A 75 -6.96 -12.43 -14.50
N SER A 76 -6.28 -11.89 -15.46
CA SER A 76 -5.57 -12.69 -16.47
C SER A 76 -4.74 -13.71 -15.70
N GLY A 77 -4.94 -14.99 -15.88
CA GLY A 77 -4.52 -16.17 -15.10
C GLY A 77 -3.49 -15.97 -13.98
N PRO A 78 -3.56 -16.74 -12.91
CA PRO A 78 -2.63 -16.62 -11.79
C PRO A 78 -1.18 -16.75 -12.27
N GLY A 79 -0.32 -15.77 -11.94
CA GLY A 79 1.10 -15.76 -12.26
C GLY A 79 1.49 -15.26 -13.65
N ALA A 80 0.56 -14.75 -14.45
CA ALA A 80 0.86 -14.29 -15.84
C ALA A 80 1.97 -13.23 -15.94
N ASN A 81 2.21 -12.46 -14.87
CA ASN A 81 3.25 -11.43 -14.83
C ASN A 81 4.31 -11.68 -13.74
N ALA A 82 4.40 -12.89 -13.18
CA ALA A 82 5.33 -13.19 -12.08
C ALA A 82 6.81 -12.97 -12.48
N ASP A 83 7.14 -13.16 -13.74
CA ASP A 83 8.51 -13.05 -14.27
C ASP A 83 8.63 -12.00 -15.38
N TRP A 84 7.87 -10.90 -15.29
CA TRP A 84 7.81 -9.92 -16.37
C TRP A 84 9.10 -9.15 -16.62
N MET A 85 9.93 -8.91 -15.60
CA MET A 85 11.20 -8.19 -15.79
C MET A 85 12.17 -9.01 -16.62
N SER A 86 12.27 -10.32 -16.35
CA SER A 86 13.06 -11.23 -17.15
C SER A 86 12.50 -11.45 -18.56
N GLY A 87 11.18 -11.31 -18.71
CA GLY A 87 10.47 -11.37 -19.99
C GLY A 87 10.56 -10.11 -20.86
N LEU A 88 11.12 -9.01 -20.36
CA LEU A 88 11.34 -7.80 -21.16
C LEU A 88 12.33 -8.09 -22.31
N SER A 89 12.16 -7.34 -23.41
CA SER A 89 13.15 -7.36 -24.49
C SER A 89 14.55 -7.07 -23.97
N PRO A 90 15.60 -7.83 -24.39
CA PRO A 90 16.97 -7.69 -23.88
C PRO A 90 17.54 -6.27 -23.94
N GLY A 91 17.11 -5.45 -24.91
CA GLY A 91 17.51 -4.06 -25.02
C GLY A 91 17.00 -3.17 -23.86
N LEU A 92 15.98 -3.62 -23.12
CA LEU A 92 15.45 -2.90 -21.97
C LEU A 92 16.17 -3.26 -20.66
N TRP A 93 16.97 -4.34 -20.63
CA TRP A 93 17.67 -4.77 -19.42
C TRP A 93 18.82 -3.85 -19.02
N ASP A 94 19.29 -2.99 -19.95
CA ASP A 94 20.35 -2.01 -19.75
C ASP A 94 19.81 -0.60 -19.47
N ILE A 95 18.48 -0.45 -19.40
CA ILE A 95 17.82 0.81 -19.04
C ILE A 95 17.74 0.90 -17.50
N PRO A 96 18.16 2.02 -16.87
CA PRO A 96 18.03 2.22 -15.43
C PRO A 96 16.56 2.09 -14.95
N LEU A 97 16.34 1.46 -13.79
CA LEU A 97 15.00 1.18 -13.28
C LEU A 97 14.10 2.43 -13.20
N HIS A 98 14.66 3.61 -12.93
CA HIS A 98 13.89 4.86 -12.88
C HIS A 98 13.38 5.35 -14.25
N GLN A 99 13.80 4.70 -15.34
CA GLN A 99 13.34 4.99 -16.69
C GLN A 99 12.41 3.89 -17.25
N LEU A 100 12.20 2.81 -16.50
CA LEU A 100 11.20 1.79 -16.81
C LEU A 100 9.84 2.19 -16.24
N SER A 101 8.77 1.59 -16.76
CA SER A 101 7.44 1.64 -16.16
C SER A 101 7.26 0.43 -15.24
N ILE A 102 7.02 0.69 -13.95
CA ILE A 102 7.01 -0.32 -12.89
C ILE A 102 5.65 -0.28 -12.18
N PRO A 103 4.89 -1.39 -12.15
CA PRO A 103 3.65 -1.45 -11.38
C PRO A 103 3.93 -1.40 -9.88
N GLY A 104 3.14 -0.61 -9.16
CA GLY A 104 3.19 -0.50 -7.70
C GLY A 104 1.83 -0.72 -7.05
N SER A 105 1.84 -1.15 -5.79
CA SER A 105 0.67 -1.18 -4.93
C SER A 105 0.75 -0.08 -3.87
N HIS A 106 -0.35 0.67 -3.70
CA HIS A 106 -0.51 1.65 -2.65
C HIS A 106 -1.00 0.94 -1.39
N ASP A 107 -0.41 1.26 -0.22
CA ASP A 107 -0.75 0.62 1.06
C ASP A 107 -0.87 -0.91 0.93
N THR A 108 0.20 -1.54 0.47
CA THR A 108 0.30 -2.94 0.05
C THR A 108 -0.37 -3.92 1.01
N MET A 109 -0.26 -3.71 2.32
CA MET A 109 -0.63 -4.67 3.35
C MET A 109 -2.06 -4.52 3.88
N THR A 110 -2.91 -3.72 3.24
CA THR A 110 -4.27 -3.47 3.74
C THR A 110 -5.23 -4.65 3.58
N TYR A 111 -4.88 -5.67 2.83
CA TYR A 111 -5.66 -6.91 2.71
C TYR A 111 -5.78 -7.68 4.04
N CYS A 112 -4.85 -7.47 4.98
CA CYS A 112 -4.82 -8.15 6.28
C CYS A 112 -5.04 -7.20 7.48
N LEU A 113 -5.77 -6.09 7.29
CA LEU A 113 -6.15 -5.20 8.39
C LEU A 113 -6.96 -5.94 9.46
N SER A 114 -6.56 -5.81 10.72
CA SER A 114 -7.19 -6.50 11.84
C SER A 114 -8.52 -5.84 12.24
N ARG A 115 -9.59 -6.64 12.31
CA ARG A 115 -10.91 -6.18 12.77
C ARG A 115 -10.95 -5.84 14.26
N THR A 116 -10.04 -6.39 15.04
CA THR A 116 -9.97 -6.24 16.49
C THR A 116 -8.94 -5.20 16.92
N SER A 117 -8.06 -4.79 16.01
CA SER A 117 -7.03 -3.80 16.26
C SER A 117 -7.64 -2.43 16.66
N PRO A 118 -6.99 -1.65 17.51
CA PRO A 118 -7.38 -0.26 17.73
C PRO A 118 -7.19 0.58 16.46
N VAL A 119 -7.87 1.71 16.41
CA VAL A 119 -7.63 2.73 15.39
C VAL A 119 -6.26 3.37 15.68
N SER A 120 -5.46 3.56 14.64
CA SER A 120 -4.13 4.14 14.67
C SER A 120 -4.09 5.48 15.42
N HIS A 121 -2.99 5.71 16.14
CA HIS A 121 -2.78 6.96 16.87
C HIS A 121 -2.63 8.18 15.96
N ALA A 122 -2.27 8.00 14.70
CA ALA A 122 -2.21 9.04 13.70
C ALA A 122 -3.61 9.56 13.29
N GLN A 123 -4.67 8.78 13.57
CA GLN A 123 -6.03 9.18 13.26
C GLN A 123 -6.57 10.23 14.25
N PRO A 124 -7.54 11.08 13.83
CA PRO A 124 -8.14 12.11 14.67
C PRO A 124 -8.67 11.56 16.00
N ARG A 125 -8.49 12.33 17.08
CA ARG A 125 -8.96 11.95 18.42
C ARG A 125 -10.44 11.55 18.44
N LEU A 126 -11.28 12.28 17.71
CA LEU A 126 -12.72 12.00 17.61
C LEU A 126 -12.97 10.59 17.05
N LEU A 127 -12.31 10.21 15.98
CA LEU A 127 -12.45 8.87 15.37
C LEU A 127 -11.99 7.76 16.34
N ARG A 128 -10.91 7.99 17.06
CA ARG A 128 -10.40 7.05 18.08
C ARG A 128 -11.37 6.87 19.24
N VAL A 129 -11.94 7.98 19.76
CA VAL A 129 -12.95 7.94 20.83
C VAL A 129 -14.23 7.25 20.36
N LEU A 130 -14.74 7.58 19.17
CA LEU A 130 -15.90 6.91 18.57
C LEU A 130 -15.65 5.41 18.33
N SER A 131 -14.47 5.04 17.89
CA SER A 131 -14.11 3.63 17.69
C SER A 131 -14.01 2.85 19.00
N SER A 132 -13.69 3.51 20.12
CA SER A 132 -13.70 2.91 21.44
C SER A 132 -15.08 2.85 22.06
N ALA A 133 -15.91 3.89 21.88
CA ALA A 133 -17.24 3.98 22.44
C ALA A 133 -18.30 3.18 21.66
N LEU A 134 -18.18 3.11 20.33
CA LEU A 134 -19.14 2.48 19.42
C LEU A 134 -18.42 1.56 18.41
N PRO A 135 -17.65 0.56 18.85
CA PRO A 135 -16.79 -0.26 17.98
C PRO A 135 -17.57 -1.04 16.93
N CYS A 136 -18.77 -1.50 17.25
CA CYS A 136 -19.60 -2.28 16.33
C CYS A 136 -20.11 -1.48 15.12
N VAL A 137 -20.13 -0.16 15.19
CA VAL A 137 -20.53 0.72 14.08
C VAL A 137 -19.31 1.33 13.40
N THR A 138 -18.37 1.87 14.18
CA THR A 138 -17.26 2.66 13.66
C THR A 138 -16.22 1.78 12.95
N ARG A 139 -15.86 0.64 13.53
CA ARG A 139 -14.82 -0.25 12.96
C ARG A 139 -15.15 -0.79 11.56
N PRO A 140 -16.38 -1.31 11.28
CA PRO A 140 -16.72 -1.73 9.93
C PRO A 140 -16.65 -0.60 8.91
N VAL A 141 -17.00 0.63 9.30
CA VAL A 141 -16.90 1.80 8.43
C VAL A 141 -15.43 2.13 8.17
N VAL A 142 -14.60 2.22 9.21
CA VAL A 142 -13.16 2.48 9.06
C VAL A 142 -12.53 1.42 8.16
N LEU A 143 -12.76 0.13 8.42
CA LEU A 143 -12.17 -0.96 7.63
C LEU A 143 -12.51 -0.87 6.15
N LYS A 144 -13.79 -0.71 5.79
CA LYS A 144 -14.19 -0.69 4.37
C LYS A 144 -13.66 0.52 3.59
N TRP A 145 -13.26 1.59 4.30
CA TRP A 145 -12.64 2.76 3.71
C TRP A 145 -11.10 2.74 3.80
N SER A 146 -10.53 1.80 4.57
CA SER A 146 -9.07 1.65 4.73
C SER A 146 -8.47 0.53 3.89
N VAL A 147 -9.28 -0.40 3.36
CA VAL A 147 -8.78 -1.48 2.50
C VAL A 147 -8.51 -0.93 1.10
N THR A 148 -7.26 -0.97 0.67
CA THR A 148 -6.78 -0.59 -0.66
C THR A 148 -6.37 -1.79 -1.50
N GLN A 149 -6.11 -2.94 -0.89
CA GLN A 149 -5.69 -4.17 -1.58
C GLN A 149 -6.52 -5.36 -1.13
N THR A 150 -6.76 -6.30 -2.05
CA THR A 150 -7.49 -7.56 -1.78
C THR A 150 -6.63 -8.80 -1.98
N LEU A 151 -5.63 -8.75 -2.86
CA LEU A 151 -4.63 -9.79 -2.97
C LEU A 151 -3.65 -9.68 -1.80
N ASP A 152 -3.18 -10.82 -1.29
CA ASP A 152 -2.04 -10.86 -0.37
C ASP A 152 -0.76 -10.45 -1.09
N VAL A 153 0.34 -10.34 -0.35
CA VAL A 153 1.60 -9.84 -0.91
C VAL A 153 2.12 -10.74 -2.03
N THR A 154 2.07 -12.05 -1.86
CA THR A 154 2.45 -13.02 -2.91
C THR A 154 1.57 -12.86 -4.16
N GLY A 155 0.26 -12.79 -4.01
CA GLY A 155 -0.66 -12.56 -5.13
C GLY A 155 -0.45 -11.23 -5.85
N GLN A 156 -0.04 -10.16 -5.14
CA GLN A 156 0.33 -8.89 -5.75
C GLN A 156 1.64 -9.01 -6.56
N LEU A 157 2.64 -9.74 -6.04
CA LEU A 157 3.90 -10.01 -6.74
C LEU A 157 3.67 -10.87 -8.00
N ASP A 158 2.85 -11.91 -7.89
CA ASP A 158 2.46 -12.79 -9.02
C ASP A 158 1.67 -12.02 -10.08
N ALA A 159 0.86 -11.04 -9.67
CA ALA A 159 0.18 -10.13 -10.60
C ALA A 159 1.15 -9.20 -11.34
N GLY A 160 2.40 -9.03 -10.86
CA GLY A 160 3.45 -8.23 -11.50
C GLY A 160 3.87 -6.98 -10.76
N VAL A 161 3.37 -6.73 -9.55
CA VAL A 161 3.79 -5.58 -8.73
C VAL A 161 5.26 -5.70 -8.36
N ARG A 162 6.01 -4.57 -8.45
CA ARG A 162 7.43 -4.50 -8.07
C ARG A 162 7.76 -3.30 -7.19
N TYR A 163 6.78 -2.48 -6.84
CA TYR A 163 6.88 -1.45 -5.82
C TYR A 163 5.83 -1.72 -4.73
N LEU A 164 6.29 -1.90 -3.49
CA LEU A 164 5.44 -2.14 -2.32
C LEU A 164 5.48 -0.94 -1.39
N ASP A 165 4.33 -0.29 -1.16
CA ASP A 165 4.15 0.80 -0.19
C ASP A 165 3.91 0.17 1.20
N LEU A 166 4.94 0.17 2.04
CA LEU A 166 4.96 -0.48 3.35
C LEU A 166 4.95 0.56 4.47
N ARG A 167 3.81 0.79 5.09
CA ARG A 167 3.67 1.71 6.23
C ARG A 167 3.80 0.96 7.52
N VAL A 168 4.94 1.13 8.21
CA VAL A 168 5.33 0.33 9.37
C VAL A 168 4.95 1.02 10.67
N ALA A 169 4.43 0.26 11.62
CA ALA A 169 4.00 0.78 12.91
C ALA A 169 4.31 -0.18 14.07
N HIS A 170 4.53 0.38 15.25
CA HIS A 170 4.53 -0.34 16.52
C HIS A 170 3.25 -0.01 17.30
N VAL A 171 2.50 -1.05 17.66
CA VAL A 171 1.27 -0.88 18.45
C VAL A 171 1.62 -0.51 19.88
N ARG A 172 1.15 0.64 20.35
CA ARG A 172 1.44 1.12 21.70
C ARG A 172 0.97 0.13 22.77
N GLY A 173 1.90 -0.30 23.63
CA GLY A 173 1.63 -1.31 24.66
C GLY A 173 1.60 -2.75 24.15
N GLY A 174 1.88 -2.97 22.89
CA GLY A 174 2.15 -4.30 22.34
C GLY A 174 3.55 -4.83 22.70
N PRO A 175 3.85 -6.08 22.30
CA PRO A 175 5.20 -6.64 22.49
C PRO A 175 6.26 -5.78 21.82
N ALA A 176 7.43 -5.65 22.48
CA ALA A 176 8.45 -4.66 22.13
C ALA A 176 8.93 -4.71 20.66
N HIS A 177 9.00 -5.89 20.07
CA HIS A 177 9.51 -6.11 18.72
C HIS A 177 8.42 -6.48 17.67
N ASN A 178 7.15 -6.49 18.06
CA ASN A 178 6.07 -6.76 17.11
C ASN A 178 5.77 -5.51 16.26
N LEU A 179 6.37 -5.44 15.09
CA LEU A 179 6.07 -4.43 14.10
C LEU A 179 4.95 -4.91 13.18
N HIS A 180 3.99 -4.04 12.94
CA HIS A 180 2.83 -4.25 12.07
C HIS A 180 2.86 -3.26 10.92
N PHE A 181 2.01 -3.49 9.92
CA PHE A 181 1.68 -2.42 8.98
C PHE A 181 0.43 -1.67 9.45
N VAL A 182 0.24 -0.45 8.95
CA VAL A 182 -0.84 0.43 9.38
C VAL A 182 -1.45 1.22 8.24
N HIS A 183 -2.79 1.19 8.15
CA HIS A 183 -3.59 2.14 7.38
C HIS A 183 -4.92 2.35 8.10
N ALA A 184 -5.01 3.43 8.89
CA ALA A 184 -6.07 3.73 9.85
C ALA A 184 -6.23 2.72 10.99
N VAL A 185 -6.02 1.42 10.76
CA VAL A 185 -5.92 0.33 11.74
C VAL A 185 -4.68 -0.52 11.44
N TYR A 186 -4.24 -1.33 12.40
CA TYR A 186 -3.05 -2.16 12.23
C TYR A 186 -3.40 -3.50 11.58
N THR A 187 -2.43 -4.10 10.88
CA THR A 187 -2.56 -5.43 10.29
C THR A 187 -2.50 -6.55 11.34
N SER A 188 -3.02 -7.73 10.99
CA SER A 188 -2.76 -8.96 11.74
C SER A 188 -1.38 -9.54 11.45
N ALA A 189 -0.87 -9.34 10.23
CA ALA A 189 0.47 -9.77 9.84
C ALA A 189 1.54 -8.90 10.52
N LEU A 190 2.67 -9.54 10.86
CA LEU A 190 3.88 -8.88 11.31
C LEU A 190 4.76 -8.50 10.11
N VAL A 191 5.59 -7.47 10.30
CA VAL A 191 6.52 -7.01 9.27
C VAL A 191 7.53 -8.10 8.94
N GLU A 192 8.11 -8.75 9.94
CA GLU A 192 9.12 -9.80 9.77
C GLU A 192 8.58 -10.99 8.96
N ASP A 193 7.39 -11.49 9.31
CA ASP A 193 6.74 -12.60 8.59
C ASP A 193 6.52 -12.24 7.11
N THR A 194 6.04 -11.03 6.85
CA THR A 194 5.80 -10.53 5.48
C THR A 194 7.09 -10.38 4.68
N LEU A 195 8.15 -9.83 5.29
CA LEU A 195 9.44 -9.68 4.61
C LEU A 195 10.06 -11.06 4.29
N THR A 196 9.87 -12.05 5.17
CA THR A 196 10.28 -13.44 4.92
C THR A 196 9.51 -14.03 3.74
N GLU A 197 8.17 -13.86 3.68
CA GLU A 197 7.35 -14.29 2.53
C GLU A 197 7.80 -13.63 1.21
N VAL A 198 8.16 -12.36 1.24
CA VAL A 198 8.70 -11.63 0.07
C VAL A 198 10.06 -12.20 -0.34
N CYS A 199 10.94 -12.53 0.62
CA CYS A 199 12.24 -13.13 0.33
C CYS A 199 12.09 -14.52 -0.31
N GLU A 200 11.23 -15.38 0.24
CA GLU A 200 10.91 -16.69 -0.32
C GLU A 200 10.33 -16.59 -1.74
N TRP A 201 9.56 -15.54 -2.03
CA TRP A 201 9.08 -15.28 -3.39
C TRP A 201 10.24 -14.91 -4.33
N LEU A 202 11.17 -14.04 -3.90
CA LEU A 202 12.34 -13.64 -4.68
C LEU A 202 13.28 -14.81 -4.99
N GLU A 203 13.46 -15.75 -4.07
CA GLU A 203 14.26 -16.98 -4.30
C GLU A 203 13.69 -17.80 -5.47
N ARG A 204 12.37 -17.84 -5.63
CA ARG A 204 11.69 -18.51 -6.74
C ARG A 204 11.73 -17.72 -8.05
N HIS A 205 11.98 -16.40 -7.97
CA HIS A 205 11.99 -15.47 -9.09
C HIS A 205 13.31 -14.70 -9.17
N PRO A 206 14.45 -15.38 -9.43
CA PRO A 206 15.81 -14.82 -9.24
C PRO A 206 16.18 -13.70 -10.21
N ARG A 207 15.33 -13.40 -11.19
CA ARG A 207 15.54 -12.30 -12.15
C ARG A 207 14.52 -11.18 -12.01
N GLU A 208 13.75 -11.18 -10.94
CA GLU A 208 12.85 -10.09 -10.59
C GLU A 208 13.49 -9.18 -9.54
N ALA A 209 13.14 -7.90 -9.53
CA ALA A 209 13.67 -6.92 -8.59
C ALA A 209 12.52 -6.11 -7.97
N LEU A 210 12.62 -5.84 -6.67
CA LEU A 210 11.60 -5.14 -5.90
C LEU A 210 12.13 -3.81 -5.36
N VAL A 211 11.22 -2.84 -5.29
CA VAL A 211 11.39 -1.60 -4.53
C VAL A 211 10.47 -1.70 -3.31
N LEU A 212 11.06 -1.89 -2.13
CA LEU A 212 10.36 -1.88 -0.85
C LEU A 212 10.42 -0.46 -0.28
N ALA A 213 9.28 0.21 -0.16
CA ALA A 213 9.22 1.57 0.37
C ALA A 213 8.68 1.56 1.80
N CYS A 214 9.57 1.50 2.79
CA CYS A 214 9.25 1.62 4.21
C CYS A 214 9.05 3.08 4.57
N ARG A 215 7.81 3.45 4.92
CA ARG A 215 7.39 4.84 5.15
C ARG A 215 6.25 4.94 6.16
N GLY A 216 5.84 6.17 6.49
CA GLY A 216 4.71 6.43 7.37
C GLY A 216 4.88 5.81 8.75
N PHE A 217 6.09 5.84 9.30
CA PHE A 217 6.43 5.20 10.56
C PHE A 217 5.58 5.75 11.72
N GLU A 218 4.92 4.84 12.44
CA GLU A 218 4.11 5.17 13.61
C GLU A 218 4.62 4.44 14.86
N GLY A 219 5.00 5.20 15.89
CA GLY A 219 5.43 4.62 17.17
C GLY A 219 6.82 3.99 17.17
N LEU A 220 7.63 4.20 16.13
CA LEU A 220 9.00 3.73 16.05
C LEU A 220 9.96 4.79 16.62
N GLY A 221 10.72 4.42 17.66
CA GLY A 221 11.91 5.15 18.10
C GLY A 221 13.17 4.58 17.44
N ALA A 222 14.33 5.19 17.71
CA ALA A 222 15.61 4.79 17.14
C ALA A 222 15.90 3.28 17.31
N GLU A 223 15.59 2.72 18.46
CA GLU A 223 15.80 1.29 18.75
C GLU A 223 14.97 0.38 17.82
N LEU A 224 13.70 0.72 17.57
CA LEU A 224 12.83 -0.05 16.67
C LEU A 224 13.20 0.12 15.19
N HIS A 225 13.76 1.27 14.81
CA HIS A 225 14.35 1.42 13.47
C HIS A 225 15.55 0.49 13.31
N GLU A 226 16.48 0.44 14.29
CA GLU A 226 17.64 -0.47 14.22
C GLU A 226 17.20 -1.95 14.24
N TYR A 227 16.19 -2.30 15.07
CA TYR A 227 15.61 -3.64 15.06
C TYR A 227 15.06 -4.02 13.67
N LEU A 228 14.23 -3.16 13.07
CA LEU A 228 13.68 -3.38 11.72
C LEU A 228 14.79 -3.57 10.68
N LEU A 229 15.83 -2.75 10.74
CA LEU A 229 16.96 -2.85 9.82
C LEU A 229 17.77 -4.14 10.06
N GLY A 230 17.87 -4.59 11.31
CA GLY A 230 18.42 -5.90 11.65
C GLY A 230 17.65 -7.04 11.00
N CYS A 231 16.31 -7.03 11.09
CA CYS A 231 15.45 -8.01 10.43
C CYS A 231 15.64 -7.99 8.91
N VAL A 232 15.63 -6.79 8.30
CA VAL A 232 15.83 -6.65 6.83
C VAL A 232 17.15 -7.23 6.38
N ARG A 233 18.26 -6.95 7.10
CA ARG A 233 19.58 -7.50 6.76
C ARG A 233 19.64 -9.02 6.94
N ASN A 234 19.02 -9.55 7.98
CA ASN A 234 18.99 -10.98 8.23
C ASN A 234 18.16 -11.73 7.17
N ILE A 235 17.07 -11.12 6.68
CA ILE A 235 16.17 -11.75 5.71
C ILE A 235 16.73 -11.63 4.28
N PHE A 236 17.12 -10.42 3.85
CA PHE A 236 17.51 -10.20 2.45
C PHE A 236 19.01 -10.29 2.19
N GLY A 237 19.87 -10.03 3.18
CA GLY A 237 21.31 -10.18 3.06
C GLY A 237 21.88 -9.56 1.78
N GLU A 238 22.51 -10.40 0.97
CA GLU A 238 23.16 -10.02 -0.31
C GLU A 238 22.16 -9.59 -1.41
N LEU A 239 20.87 -9.87 -1.25
CA LEU A 239 19.84 -9.42 -2.20
C LEU A 239 19.65 -7.89 -2.14
N LEU A 240 20.08 -7.22 -1.06
CA LEU A 240 19.97 -5.77 -0.92
C LEU A 240 20.90 -5.06 -1.90
N CYS A 241 20.33 -4.15 -2.69
CA CYS A 241 21.10 -3.25 -3.55
C CYS A 241 21.44 -1.96 -2.76
N PRO A 242 22.72 -1.71 -2.44
CA PRO A 242 23.14 -0.52 -1.74
C PRO A 242 22.81 0.75 -2.52
N ARG A 243 22.62 1.85 -1.80
CA ARG A 243 22.38 3.17 -2.36
C ARG A 243 23.52 3.59 -3.29
N GLY A 244 23.15 4.10 -4.47
CA GLY A 244 24.10 4.59 -5.47
C GLY A 244 23.37 5.12 -6.69
N GLU A 245 23.93 4.96 -7.85
CA GLU A 245 23.21 5.16 -9.10
C GLU A 245 22.09 4.14 -9.24
N VAL A 246 20.95 4.56 -9.79
CA VAL A 246 19.81 3.65 -9.98
C VAL A 246 20.21 2.54 -10.96
N PRO A 247 20.22 1.27 -10.54
CA PRO A 247 20.76 0.18 -11.34
C PRO A 247 19.85 -0.16 -12.53
N THR A 248 20.45 -0.88 -13.48
CA THR A 248 19.73 -1.60 -14.53
C THR A 248 19.41 -3.03 -14.08
N LEU A 249 18.48 -3.71 -14.74
CA LEU A 249 18.19 -5.12 -14.45
C LEU A 249 19.45 -5.99 -14.63
N ARG A 250 20.23 -5.75 -15.70
CA ARG A 250 21.46 -6.50 -15.96
C ARG A 250 22.50 -6.32 -14.84
N GLN A 251 22.61 -5.12 -14.28
CA GLN A 251 23.51 -4.85 -13.15
C GLN A 251 23.07 -5.56 -11.87
N LEU A 252 21.76 -5.55 -11.58
CA LEU A 252 21.20 -6.28 -10.44
C LEU A 252 21.48 -7.78 -10.56
N TRP A 253 21.18 -8.39 -11.70
CA TRP A 253 21.42 -9.81 -11.93
C TRP A 253 22.88 -10.18 -11.85
N ALA A 254 23.79 -9.36 -12.40
CA ALA A 254 25.23 -9.61 -12.34
C ALA A 254 25.78 -9.57 -10.90
N ARG A 255 25.10 -8.84 -10.00
CA ARG A 255 25.49 -8.72 -8.58
C ARG A 255 24.69 -9.63 -7.64
N GLY A 256 23.73 -10.39 -8.15
CA GLY A 256 22.80 -11.18 -7.34
C GLY A 256 21.87 -10.34 -6.46
N GLN A 257 21.62 -9.07 -6.84
CA GLN A 257 20.79 -8.14 -6.07
C GLN A 257 19.37 -8.08 -6.62
N GLN A 258 18.38 -7.98 -5.72
CA GLN A 258 16.96 -7.95 -6.09
C GLN A 258 16.14 -6.91 -5.33
N VAL A 259 16.65 -6.30 -4.27
CA VAL A 259 15.86 -5.44 -3.37
C VAL A 259 16.49 -4.06 -3.25
N LEU A 260 15.74 -3.02 -3.65
CA LEU A 260 16.01 -1.63 -3.35
C LEU A 260 15.13 -1.22 -2.16
N LEU A 261 15.73 -1.02 -0.98
CA LEU A 261 15.01 -0.63 0.23
C LEU A 261 15.00 0.89 0.38
N SER A 262 13.89 1.52 0.02
CA SER A 262 13.63 2.94 0.31
C SER A 262 13.12 3.10 1.74
N TYR A 263 13.68 4.07 2.46
CA TYR A 263 13.40 4.27 3.87
C TYR A 263 13.17 5.76 4.17
N GLU A 264 12.07 6.08 4.86
CA GLU A 264 11.66 7.49 5.05
C GLU A 264 12.41 8.19 6.18
N ASP A 265 12.98 7.44 7.15
CA ASP A 265 13.75 8.04 8.23
C ASP A 265 15.15 8.48 7.75
N GLU A 266 15.34 9.80 7.63
CA GLU A 266 16.59 10.39 7.14
C GLU A 266 17.79 10.04 8.03
N GLY A 267 17.56 9.92 9.34
CA GLY A 267 18.61 9.56 10.31
C GLY A 267 19.13 8.13 10.05
N ALA A 268 18.24 7.17 9.80
CA ALA A 268 18.61 5.82 9.42
C ALA A 268 19.32 5.80 8.07
N VAL A 269 18.78 6.48 7.05
CA VAL A 269 19.39 6.57 5.72
C VAL A 269 20.80 7.15 5.77
N ALA A 270 21.06 8.12 6.64
CA ALA A 270 22.41 8.70 6.79
C ALA A 270 23.43 7.70 7.38
N ARG A 271 22.98 6.78 8.25
CA ARG A 271 23.85 5.79 8.92
C ARG A 271 24.05 4.51 8.14
N HIS A 272 23.11 4.15 7.27
CA HIS A 272 23.04 2.84 6.63
C HIS A 272 23.11 2.97 5.10
N PRO A 273 24.23 2.58 4.46
CA PRO A 273 24.45 2.77 3.02
C PRO A 273 23.57 1.87 2.14
N GLU A 274 23.01 0.80 2.68
CA GLU A 274 22.07 -0.07 1.99
C GLU A 274 20.68 0.57 1.82
N LEU A 275 20.38 1.66 2.54
CA LEU A 275 19.10 2.32 2.46
C LEU A 275 19.08 3.38 1.36
N TRP A 276 18.06 3.34 0.54
CA TRP A 276 17.71 4.41 -0.40
C TRP A 276 16.86 5.46 0.32
N PRO A 277 17.00 6.76 0.02
CA PRO A 277 16.15 7.78 0.59
C PRO A 277 14.68 7.58 0.17
N ALA A 278 13.79 8.28 0.87
CA ALA A 278 12.37 8.27 0.54
C ALA A 278 12.12 8.59 -0.94
N ILE A 279 11.38 7.72 -1.61
CA ILE A 279 11.02 7.88 -3.02
C ILE A 279 9.90 8.93 -3.12
N PRO A 280 10.05 9.99 -3.93
CA PRO A 280 9.00 10.98 -4.15
C PRO A 280 7.70 10.32 -4.63
N TYR A 281 6.58 10.70 -4.01
CA TYR A 281 5.26 10.16 -4.33
C TYR A 281 4.32 11.31 -4.74
N TRP A 282 3.83 11.29 -5.97
CA TRP A 282 2.81 12.22 -6.45
C TRP A 282 1.44 11.76 -5.98
N TRP A 283 1.03 12.30 -4.85
CA TRP A 283 -0.26 12.01 -4.23
C TRP A 283 -1.19 13.21 -4.40
N GLY A 284 -2.30 13.01 -5.13
CA GLY A 284 -3.19 14.10 -5.51
C GLY A 284 -4.23 14.47 -4.47
N ASP A 285 -4.45 13.67 -3.43
CA ASP A 285 -5.47 13.89 -2.39
C ASP A 285 -6.84 14.24 -2.98
N GLN A 286 -7.31 13.44 -3.94
CA GLN A 286 -8.54 13.70 -4.69
C GLN A 286 -9.55 12.56 -4.59
N VAL A 287 -10.81 12.91 -4.40
CA VAL A 287 -11.95 11.97 -4.44
C VAL A 287 -12.36 11.64 -5.88
N LYS A 288 -12.14 12.55 -6.82
CA LYS A 288 -12.60 12.45 -8.22
C LYS A 288 -11.44 12.13 -9.17
N ALA A 289 -11.61 11.09 -10.00
CA ALA A 289 -10.61 10.70 -11.00
C ALA A 289 -10.13 11.86 -11.88
N GLY A 290 -11.04 12.68 -12.42
CA GLY A 290 -10.66 13.81 -13.28
C GLY A 290 -9.84 14.89 -12.54
N ALA A 291 -10.03 15.07 -11.23
CA ALA A 291 -9.19 15.98 -10.44
C ALA A 291 -7.81 15.39 -10.19
N LEU A 292 -7.72 14.09 -9.90
CA LEU A 292 -6.46 13.37 -9.74
C LEU A 292 -5.65 13.40 -11.05
N ILE A 293 -6.28 13.12 -12.19
CA ILE A 293 -5.62 13.17 -13.51
C ILE A 293 -5.04 14.57 -13.77
N ARG A 294 -5.81 15.63 -13.55
CA ARG A 294 -5.29 17.00 -13.71
C ARG A 294 -4.10 17.30 -12.79
N TYR A 295 -4.14 16.81 -11.55
CA TYR A 295 -3.00 16.92 -10.64
C TYR A 295 -1.76 16.20 -11.19
N LEU A 296 -1.90 14.94 -11.61
CA LEU A 296 -0.79 14.16 -12.17
C LEU A 296 -0.22 14.80 -13.45
N ASP A 297 -1.07 15.33 -14.32
CA ASP A 297 -0.63 16.04 -15.52
C ASP A 297 0.10 17.36 -15.18
N THR A 298 -0.34 18.06 -14.13
CA THR A 298 0.39 19.23 -13.60
C THR A 298 1.76 18.82 -13.08
N MET A 299 1.86 17.76 -12.29
CA MET A 299 3.15 17.25 -11.79
C MET A 299 4.09 16.87 -12.94
N LYS A 300 3.59 16.22 -13.98
CA LYS A 300 4.35 15.91 -15.19
C LYS A 300 4.85 17.17 -15.91
N SER A 301 4.04 18.21 -15.97
CA SER A 301 4.44 19.48 -16.60
C SER A 301 5.54 20.22 -15.83
N CYS A 302 5.62 20.02 -14.51
CA CYS A 302 6.71 20.51 -13.68
C CYS A 302 8.02 19.73 -13.85
N GLY A 303 7.97 18.57 -14.52
CA GLY A 303 9.09 17.66 -14.71
C GLY A 303 9.21 16.59 -13.64
N ARG A 304 9.74 15.43 -14.03
CA ARG A 304 9.93 14.28 -13.15
C ARG A 304 11.09 14.49 -12.17
N PRO A 305 11.07 13.85 -11.00
CA PRO A 305 12.27 13.71 -10.15
C PRO A 305 13.41 13.01 -10.88
N GLY A 306 14.65 13.28 -10.48
CA GLY A 306 15.85 12.76 -11.14
C GLY A 306 16.11 11.25 -10.95
N GLY A 307 15.40 10.59 -10.04
CA GLY A 307 15.56 9.18 -9.70
C GLY A 307 14.25 8.39 -9.81
N LEU A 308 14.12 7.37 -8.96
CA LEU A 308 12.86 6.66 -8.76
C LEU A 308 11.80 7.61 -8.21
N PHE A 309 10.58 7.52 -8.70
CA PHE A 309 9.42 8.23 -8.17
C PHE A 309 8.12 7.51 -8.50
N VAL A 310 7.06 7.82 -7.77
CA VAL A 310 5.76 7.19 -7.89
C VAL A 310 4.72 8.20 -8.36
N ALA A 311 3.95 7.84 -9.37
CA ALA A 311 2.69 8.47 -9.74
C ALA A 311 1.54 7.65 -9.13
N GLY A 312 0.90 8.19 -8.08
CA GLY A 312 -0.19 7.51 -7.39
C GLY A 312 -1.52 7.71 -8.10
N THR A 313 -2.13 6.62 -8.56
CA THR A 313 -3.48 6.62 -9.14
C THR A 313 -4.57 6.32 -8.10
N ASN A 314 -4.19 6.28 -6.83
CA ASN A 314 -5.08 6.07 -5.69
C ASN A 314 -5.94 7.31 -5.41
N LEU A 315 -7.23 7.09 -5.20
CA LEU A 315 -8.16 8.13 -4.75
C LEU A 315 -8.12 8.26 -3.22
N THR A 316 -8.40 9.46 -2.74
CA THR A 316 -8.46 9.74 -1.30
C THR A 316 -9.83 10.27 -0.95
N GLU A 317 -10.54 9.59 -0.06
CA GLU A 317 -11.81 10.04 0.46
C GLU A 317 -11.62 11.08 1.57
N SER A 318 -12.54 12.04 1.64
CA SER A 318 -12.64 12.94 2.79
C SER A 318 -13.64 12.39 3.81
N LEU A 319 -13.52 12.82 5.08
CA LEU A 319 -14.51 12.45 6.10
C LEU A 319 -15.93 12.85 5.69
N GLY A 320 -16.10 14.02 5.09
CA GLY A 320 -17.39 14.47 4.56
C GLY A 320 -17.93 13.55 3.48
N TYR A 321 -17.06 13.03 2.59
CA TYR A 321 -17.45 12.05 1.58
C TYR A 321 -17.90 10.74 2.22
N VAL A 322 -17.15 10.20 3.18
CA VAL A 322 -17.50 8.98 3.93
C VAL A 322 -18.86 9.11 4.61
N LEU A 323 -19.11 10.23 5.28
CA LEU A 323 -20.36 10.47 6.00
C LEU A 323 -21.56 10.63 5.05
N SER A 324 -21.37 11.24 3.89
CA SER A 324 -22.43 11.39 2.87
C SER A 324 -22.68 10.12 2.06
N HIS A 325 -21.76 9.12 2.11
CA HIS A 325 -21.86 7.86 1.37
C HIS A 325 -21.71 6.64 2.29
N PRO A 326 -22.51 6.48 3.34
CA PRO A 326 -22.30 5.46 4.38
C PRO A 326 -22.42 4.02 3.87
N ALA A 327 -23.13 3.81 2.75
CA ALA A 327 -23.26 2.50 2.10
C ALA A 327 -22.11 2.15 1.15
N GLN A 328 -21.24 3.10 0.80
CA GLN A 328 -20.12 2.90 -0.11
C GLN A 328 -18.84 2.44 0.62
N SER A 329 -17.80 2.18 -0.16
CA SER A 329 -16.46 1.82 0.30
C SER A 329 -15.42 2.41 -0.64
N LEU A 330 -14.14 2.38 -0.25
CA LEU A 330 -13.04 2.76 -1.12
C LEU A 330 -13.03 1.92 -2.41
N ALA A 331 -13.33 0.62 -2.32
CA ALA A 331 -13.47 -0.23 -3.50
C ALA A 331 -14.53 0.28 -4.48
N THR A 332 -15.69 0.70 -3.99
CA THR A 332 -16.74 1.27 -4.85
C THR A 332 -16.30 2.57 -5.52
N LEU A 333 -15.58 3.42 -4.77
CA LEU A 333 -15.03 4.68 -5.30
C LEU A 333 -14.00 4.40 -6.39
N THR A 334 -13.04 3.52 -6.14
CA THR A 334 -11.97 3.14 -7.06
C THR A 334 -12.53 2.50 -8.34
N LEU A 335 -13.49 1.56 -8.22
CA LEU A 335 -14.13 0.92 -9.38
C LEU A 335 -14.76 1.93 -10.36
N ARG A 336 -15.44 2.94 -9.84
CA ARG A 336 -16.04 3.99 -10.67
C ARG A 336 -15.00 4.83 -11.40
N ALA A 337 -13.82 5.01 -10.82
CA ALA A 337 -12.73 5.80 -11.37
C ALA A 337 -11.89 5.04 -12.41
N ARG A 338 -11.86 3.71 -12.37
CA ARG A 338 -11.00 2.85 -13.20
C ARG A 338 -10.99 3.13 -14.68
N PRO A 339 -12.13 3.33 -15.36
CA PRO A 339 -12.10 3.60 -16.81
C PRO A 339 -11.27 4.83 -17.17
N ALA A 340 -11.41 5.91 -16.39
CA ALA A 340 -10.68 7.16 -16.62
C ALA A 340 -9.19 7.03 -16.21
N LEU A 341 -8.89 6.42 -15.06
CA LEU A 341 -7.53 6.21 -14.59
C LEU A 341 -6.77 5.22 -15.50
N GLY A 342 -7.39 4.13 -15.93
CA GLY A 342 -6.81 3.19 -16.89
C GLY A 342 -6.54 3.81 -18.25
N ALA A 343 -7.40 4.70 -18.74
CA ALA A 343 -7.14 5.46 -19.96
C ALA A 343 -5.89 6.35 -19.77
N TRP A 344 -5.81 7.09 -18.67
CA TRP A 344 -4.63 7.90 -18.34
C TRP A 344 -3.36 7.04 -18.26
N VAL A 345 -3.39 5.87 -17.59
CA VAL A 345 -2.25 4.96 -17.49
C VAL A 345 -1.74 4.56 -18.87
N ARG A 346 -2.62 4.12 -19.78
CA ARG A 346 -2.21 3.68 -21.11
C ARG A 346 -1.58 4.77 -21.98
N GLU A 347 -1.85 6.05 -21.69
CA GLU A 347 -1.23 7.18 -22.36
C GLU A 347 0.18 7.47 -21.88
N GLN A 348 0.58 7.00 -20.69
CA GLN A 348 1.89 7.31 -20.12
C GLN A 348 3.03 6.74 -20.97
N ARG A 349 4.22 7.30 -20.75
CA ARG A 349 5.48 6.86 -21.39
C ARG A 349 6.56 6.75 -20.33
N PRO A 350 7.30 5.64 -20.28
CA PRO A 350 8.55 5.53 -19.55
C PRO A 350 9.69 6.23 -20.31
N GLY A 351 10.82 6.43 -19.65
CA GLY A 351 12.03 7.00 -20.26
C GLY A 351 12.62 8.17 -19.47
N PRO A 352 13.68 8.81 -19.99
CA PRO A 352 14.40 9.86 -19.30
C PRO A 352 13.75 11.26 -19.41
N ALA A 353 12.82 11.47 -20.37
CA ALA A 353 12.26 12.79 -20.64
C ALA A 353 11.45 13.35 -19.44
N PRO A 354 11.39 14.69 -19.27
CA PRO A 354 10.73 15.32 -18.12
C PRO A 354 9.28 14.92 -17.90
N ALA A 355 8.53 14.61 -18.96
CA ALA A 355 7.13 14.21 -18.91
C ALA A 355 6.92 12.68 -18.76
N CYS A 356 8.00 11.89 -18.68
CA CYS A 356 7.92 10.45 -18.51
C CYS A 356 7.53 10.06 -17.08
N THR A 357 6.83 8.94 -16.95
CA THR A 357 6.50 8.30 -15.66
C THR A 357 7.49 7.18 -15.35
N ASN A 358 7.52 6.74 -14.09
CA ASN A 358 8.34 5.61 -13.64
C ASN A 358 7.45 4.57 -12.94
N ILE A 359 7.36 4.60 -11.60
CA ILE A 359 6.46 3.72 -10.85
C ILE A 359 5.05 4.30 -10.95
N ILE A 360 4.09 3.46 -11.31
CA ILE A 360 2.66 3.82 -11.26
C ILE A 360 2.00 2.90 -10.24
N ALA A 361 1.54 3.48 -9.13
CA ALA A 361 0.94 2.75 -8.03
C ALA A 361 -0.58 2.93 -8.01
N GLY A 362 -1.29 1.87 -7.64
CA GLY A 362 -2.75 1.88 -7.58
C GLY A 362 -3.32 1.03 -6.47
N ASP A 363 -4.65 1.11 -6.34
CA ASP A 363 -5.46 0.33 -5.41
C ASP A 363 -6.07 -0.90 -6.10
N PHE A 364 -6.37 -1.94 -5.32
CA PHE A 364 -7.04 -3.16 -5.75
C PHE A 364 -6.36 -3.84 -6.94
N ILE A 365 -5.07 -4.07 -6.78
CA ILE A 365 -4.25 -4.79 -7.76
C ILE A 365 -4.88 -6.14 -8.10
N GLY A 366 -4.79 -6.54 -9.38
CA GLY A 366 -5.34 -7.79 -9.89
C GLY A 366 -6.83 -7.74 -10.24
N ALA A 367 -7.51 -6.64 -9.97
CA ALA A 367 -8.94 -6.50 -10.26
C ALA A 367 -9.26 -6.11 -11.72
N ASP A 368 -8.26 -5.69 -12.50
CA ASP A 368 -8.35 -5.31 -13.91
C ASP A 368 -6.97 -5.43 -14.61
N SER A 369 -6.84 -4.84 -15.82
CA SER A 369 -5.61 -4.84 -16.60
C SER A 369 -4.54 -3.84 -16.13
N PHE A 370 -4.72 -3.14 -15.02
CA PHE A 370 -3.82 -2.06 -14.57
C PHE A 370 -2.35 -2.47 -14.60
N VAL A 371 -2.00 -3.61 -14.00
CA VAL A 371 -0.61 -4.09 -13.94
C VAL A 371 -0.08 -4.40 -15.34
N THR A 372 -0.86 -5.11 -16.15
CA THR A 372 -0.48 -5.45 -17.53
C THR A 372 -0.35 -4.19 -18.39
N ASP A 373 -1.22 -3.20 -18.21
CA ASP A 373 -1.14 -1.91 -18.90
C ASP A 373 0.16 -1.18 -18.53
N VAL A 374 0.52 -1.13 -17.25
CA VAL A 374 1.78 -0.48 -16.77
C VAL A 374 3.00 -1.20 -17.32
N ILE A 375 3.06 -2.54 -17.24
CA ILE A 375 4.16 -3.34 -17.81
C ILE A 375 4.28 -3.08 -19.32
N GLY A 376 3.13 -3.07 -20.02
CA GLY A 376 3.06 -2.86 -21.48
C GLY A 376 3.61 -1.51 -21.94
N LEU A 377 3.64 -0.49 -21.07
CA LEU A 377 4.22 0.82 -21.42
C LEU A 377 5.71 0.70 -21.82
N ASN A 378 6.43 -0.29 -21.28
CA ASN A 378 7.86 -0.50 -21.59
C ASN A 378 8.10 -0.77 -23.08
N GLN A 379 7.11 -1.30 -23.79
CA GLN A 379 7.22 -1.49 -25.25
C GLN A 379 7.38 -0.15 -26.01
N LYS A 380 6.98 0.97 -25.41
CA LYS A 380 7.14 2.29 -26.02
C LYS A 380 8.60 2.76 -26.07
N LEU A 381 9.49 2.16 -25.23
CA LEU A 381 10.93 2.42 -25.26
C LEU A 381 11.65 1.76 -26.46
N LEU A 382 11.04 0.76 -27.08
CA LEU A 382 11.59 0.08 -28.25
C LEU A 382 11.26 0.75 -29.59
N ARG A 383 10.35 1.74 -29.55
CA ARG A 383 9.81 2.40 -30.74
C ARG A 383 10.27 3.86 -30.89
N GLY A 384 11.16 4.29 -30.00
CA GLY A 384 11.68 5.67 -29.92
C GLY A 384 13.06 5.88 -30.51
#